data_433944306002ed47d631263523864f27
#
_entry.id   433944306002ed47d631263523864f27
#
_cell.length_a   1.000
_cell.length_b   1.000
_cell.length_c   1.000
_cell.angle_alpha   90.00
_cell.angle_beta   90.00
_cell.angle_gamma   90.00
#
_symmetry.space_group_name_H-M   'P 1'
#
loop_
_entity.id
_entity.type
_entity.pdbx_description
1 polymer ?
#
loop_
_entity_poly.entity_id
_entity_poly.type
_entity_poly.pdbx_seq_one_letter_code
_entity_poly.pdbx_strand_id
1 'polypeptide(L)'
;MRSNMLLVTTLAALLSVGSATLKGFNYGALDSSGQPVAQQEYENLFETANNLQGVSGFSSARLYTMIQGGTTNSPSEAIPAAIAQGTKLLLGLWASAGQDQFNNELAALQSAISQYSDLADAVIGISVGSEDLYRNSPIGIEANAGYGADPQTIVSYIDQVKQVVANTGLANVPFGHVDTWTAWVNGSNQAVIDAVDWLGFDGYPYFQNTMANSIEDAQSLFWQSVEATRGASGGKDVWITETGWPVSGPQSNLAVASIANAKTYWDEIACALIDQVNVFWYTLQDASPVTPSPSFGLVGSTLSDTPLFDLSCANLSSASISASSSSSTSASSGSSSVVASSSSASSSTAASSSANPSSSSPAPSSSAARSSSSAAPSSSAARSSSSAAPSSSAAPSSSSAARSSSAALISSSAAPSSSAAPSSSFA
;
A
#
# COMPACT_ATOMS: atom_id res chain seq x y z
N MET A 1 33.66 23.70 61.27
CA MET A 1 32.36 23.83 60.63
C MET A 1 32.57 23.55 59.16
N ARG A 2 32.25 22.31 58.70
CA ARG A 2 32.30 21.97 57.29
C ARG A 2 30.84 21.85 56.80
N SER A 3 30.46 22.75 55.91
CA SER A 3 29.13 22.82 55.32
C SER A 3 29.06 21.81 54.16
N ASN A 4 28.24 20.76 54.30
CA ASN A 4 27.93 19.84 53.20
C ASN A 4 26.79 20.44 52.36
N MET A 5 27.12 20.85 51.16
CA MET A 5 26.15 21.29 50.14
C MET A 5 25.61 20.06 49.39
N LEU A 6 24.38 19.68 49.71
CA LEU A 6 23.66 18.64 48.96
C LEU A 6 23.26 19.19 47.58
N LEU A 7 23.84 18.63 46.54
CA LEU A 7 23.43 18.89 45.16
C LEU A 7 22.20 18.01 44.85
N VAL A 8 21.02 18.60 44.80
CA VAL A 8 19.81 17.94 44.35
C VAL A 8 19.76 18.04 42.83
N THR A 9 20.15 16.98 42.15
CA THR A 9 19.93 16.83 40.69
C THR A 9 18.48 16.41 40.44
N THR A 10 17.66 17.37 40.00
CA THR A 10 16.34 17.09 39.44
C THR A 10 16.49 16.45 38.09
N LEU A 11 16.23 15.14 38.03
CA LEU A 11 16.10 14.38 36.78
C LEU A 11 14.74 14.76 36.15
N ALA A 12 14.73 15.67 35.19
CA ALA A 12 13.56 15.95 34.37
C ALA A 12 13.34 14.74 33.46
N ALA A 13 12.39 13.89 33.83
CA ALA A 13 11.87 12.86 32.92
C ALA A 13 11.16 13.61 31.77
N LEU A 14 11.76 13.60 30.60
CA LEU A 14 11.11 13.94 29.36
C LEU A 14 10.08 12.84 29.09
N LEU A 15 8.84 13.07 29.49
CA LEU A 15 7.70 12.32 28.99
C LEU A 15 7.60 12.66 27.50
N SER A 16 8.13 11.79 26.64
CA SER A 16 7.73 11.79 25.25
C SER A 16 6.24 11.50 25.26
N VAL A 17 5.43 12.50 24.93
CA VAL A 17 4.02 12.30 24.59
C VAL A 17 4.06 11.48 23.31
N GLY A 18 3.97 10.17 23.43
CA GLY A 18 3.80 9.29 22.29
C GLY A 18 2.56 9.77 21.54
N SER A 19 2.71 10.09 20.26
CA SER A 19 1.56 10.38 19.39
C SER A 19 0.65 9.16 19.45
N ALA A 20 -0.66 9.37 19.69
CA ALA A 20 -1.61 8.26 19.67
C ALA A 20 -1.55 7.59 18.29
N THR A 21 -1.53 6.26 18.29
CA THR A 21 -1.57 5.49 17.05
C THR A 21 -2.91 5.67 16.34
N LEU A 22 -2.88 5.65 15.03
CA LEU A 22 -4.03 5.88 14.17
C LEU A 22 -4.69 4.56 13.80
N LYS A 23 -6.00 4.55 13.83
CA LYS A 23 -6.83 3.42 13.39
C LYS A 23 -7.83 3.89 12.36
N GLY A 24 -7.90 3.22 11.24
CA GLY A 24 -8.78 3.62 10.16
C GLY A 24 -9.03 2.52 9.14
N PHE A 25 -9.72 2.91 8.09
CA PHE A 25 -10.04 2.07 6.94
C PHE A 25 -9.56 2.73 5.65
N ASN A 26 -9.53 1.93 4.58
CA ASN A 26 -9.24 2.36 3.23
C ASN A 26 -10.53 2.70 2.48
N TYR A 27 -10.52 3.82 1.72
CA TYR A 27 -11.68 4.29 1.00
C TYR A 27 -11.33 4.64 -0.45
N GLY A 28 -12.10 4.07 -1.40
CA GLY A 28 -12.00 4.38 -2.83
C GLY A 28 -12.82 5.62 -3.21
N ALA A 29 -12.58 6.13 -4.41
CA ALA A 29 -13.30 7.29 -4.96
C ALA A 29 -14.54 6.91 -5.77
N LEU A 30 -14.72 5.62 -6.07
CA LEU A 30 -15.84 5.08 -6.84
C LEU A 30 -16.51 3.93 -6.06
N ASP A 31 -17.80 3.80 -6.25
CA ASP A 31 -18.55 2.61 -5.85
C ASP A 31 -18.27 1.43 -6.79
N SER A 32 -18.80 0.24 -6.50
CA SER A 32 -18.62 -0.97 -7.33
C SER A 32 -19.35 -0.94 -8.68
N SER A 33 -20.19 0.06 -8.91
CA SER A 33 -20.82 0.32 -10.21
C SER A 33 -20.05 1.36 -11.02
N GLY A 34 -18.95 1.89 -10.48
CA GLY A 34 -18.14 2.93 -11.09
C GLY A 34 -18.71 4.35 -10.93
N GLN A 35 -19.68 4.53 -10.01
CA GLN A 35 -20.19 5.88 -9.71
C GLN A 35 -19.32 6.56 -8.66
N PRO A 36 -19.19 7.90 -8.71
CA PRO A 36 -18.47 8.66 -7.70
C PRO A 36 -19.12 8.50 -6.32
N VAL A 37 -18.30 8.27 -5.29
CA VAL A 37 -18.75 8.32 -3.89
C VAL A 37 -18.94 9.80 -3.51
N ALA A 38 -20.16 10.15 -3.08
CA ALA A 38 -20.49 11.53 -2.72
C ALA A 38 -20.08 11.86 -1.27
N GLN A 39 -19.97 13.15 -0.93
CA GLN A 39 -19.62 13.62 0.42
C GLN A 39 -20.48 12.98 1.50
N GLN A 40 -21.80 12.96 1.32
CA GLN A 40 -22.73 12.37 2.32
C GLN A 40 -22.46 10.88 2.54
N GLU A 41 -22.05 10.16 1.52
CA GLU A 41 -21.72 8.74 1.63
C GLU A 41 -20.42 8.55 2.42
N TYR A 42 -19.39 9.38 2.18
CA TYR A 42 -18.19 9.39 3.01
C TYR A 42 -18.49 9.75 4.47
N GLU A 43 -19.38 10.73 4.73
CA GLU A 43 -19.79 11.07 6.09
C GLU A 43 -20.45 9.88 6.80
N ASN A 44 -21.33 9.16 6.11
CA ASN A 44 -21.96 7.95 6.64
C ASN A 44 -20.92 6.84 6.92
N LEU A 45 -19.95 6.65 6.03
CA LEU A 45 -18.86 5.67 6.18
C LEU A 45 -17.98 6.01 7.40
N PHE A 46 -17.61 7.28 7.57
CA PHE A 46 -16.76 7.72 8.68
C PHE A 46 -17.50 7.68 10.01
N GLU A 47 -18.78 8.06 10.04
CA GLU A 47 -19.64 7.92 11.22
C GLU A 47 -19.78 6.45 11.62
N THR A 48 -20.04 5.56 10.66
CA THR A 48 -20.13 4.11 10.91
C THR A 48 -18.82 3.55 11.45
N ALA A 49 -17.67 3.91 10.86
CA ALA A 49 -16.36 3.46 11.32
C ALA A 49 -16.10 3.87 12.79
N ASN A 50 -16.47 5.10 13.15
CA ASN A 50 -16.29 5.62 14.50
C ASN A 50 -17.22 4.96 15.53
N ASN A 51 -18.40 4.49 15.10
CA ASN A 51 -19.42 3.85 15.93
C ASN A 51 -19.43 2.31 15.82
N LEU A 52 -18.45 1.72 15.14
CA LEU A 52 -18.41 0.28 14.87
C LEU A 52 -18.38 -0.54 16.16
N GLN A 53 -19.32 -1.47 16.30
CA GLN A 53 -19.48 -2.28 17.51
C GLN A 53 -18.29 -3.22 17.73
N GLY A 54 -17.86 -3.37 18.98
CA GLY A 54 -16.74 -4.22 19.39
C GLY A 54 -15.38 -3.53 19.37
N VAL A 55 -15.24 -2.40 18.69
CA VAL A 55 -14.02 -1.60 18.64
C VAL A 55 -14.31 -0.11 18.83
N SER A 56 -13.27 0.68 19.03
CA SER A 56 -13.39 2.13 19.16
C SER A 56 -12.19 2.84 18.54
N GLY A 57 -12.38 4.12 18.18
CA GLY A 57 -11.30 4.99 17.70
C GLY A 57 -10.87 4.74 16.26
N PHE A 58 -11.71 4.10 15.43
CA PHE A 58 -11.50 4.01 13.98
C PHE A 58 -11.92 5.34 13.32
N SER A 59 -11.19 6.40 13.66
CA SER A 59 -11.48 7.79 13.27
C SER A 59 -10.46 8.31 12.26
N SER A 60 -9.87 7.42 11.47
CA SER A 60 -8.94 7.78 10.40
C SER A 60 -9.36 7.12 9.08
N ALA A 61 -9.04 7.77 7.97
CA ALA A 61 -9.31 7.29 6.63
C ALA A 61 -8.05 7.39 5.77
N ARG A 62 -7.71 6.33 5.03
CA ARG A 62 -6.73 6.36 3.96
C ARG A 62 -7.44 6.49 2.63
N LEU A 63 -7.02 7.46 1.81
CA LEU A 63 -7.50 7.68 0.45
C LEU A 63 -6.44 7.22 -0.54
N TYR A 64 -6.86 6.71 -1.70
CA TYR A 64 -5.95 6.26 -2.76
C TYR A 64 -5.59 7.35 -3.76
N THR A 65 -6.44 8.40 -3.85
CA THR A 65 -6.33 9.49 -4.83
C THR A 65 -6.85 10.79 -4.22
N MET A 66 -6.30 11.90 -4.67
CA MET A 66 -6.83 13.24 -4.37
C MET A 66 -8.04 13.60 -5.22
N ILE A 67 -8.30 12.82 -6.30
CA ILE A 67 -9.29 13.17 -7.32
C ILE A 67 -10.65 12.58 -6.98
N GLN A 68 -11.67 13.44 -6.98
CA GLN A 68 -13.07 13.01 -6.91
C GLN A 68 -13.44 12.14 -8.10
N GLY A 69 -14.03 10.99 -7.84
CA GLY A 69 -14.51 10.08 -8.87
C GLY A 69 -15.34 10.80 -9.94
N GLY A 70 -15.15 10.42 -11.20
CA GLY A 70 -15.86 11.02 -12.32
C GLY A 70 -15.39 12.42 -12.74
N THR A 71 -14.37 12.99 -12.10
CA THR A 71 -13.78 14.29 -12.45
C THR A 71 -12.35 14.13 -12.95
N THR A 72 -11.80 15.19 -13.57
CA THR A 72 -10.41 15.17 -14.02
C THR A 72 -9.44 15.47 -12.89
N ASN A 73 -9.73 16.48 -12.04
CA ASN A 73 -8.81 16.99 -11.03
C ASN A 73 -9.54 17.79 -9.92
N SER A 74 -10.83 17.54 -9.70
CA SER A 74 -11.52 18.10 -8.53
C SER A 74 -11.06 17.36 -7.27
N PRO A 75 -10.91 18.05 -6.11
CA PRO A 75 -10.56 17.37 -4.87
C PRO A 75 -11.64 16.38 -4.45
N SER A 76 -11.20 15.29 -3.81
CA SER A 76 -12.09 14.25 -3.29
C SER A 76 -13.09 14.82 -2.28
N GLU A 77 -14.35 14.44 -2.43
CA GLU A 77 -15.42 14.76 -1.48
C GLU A 77 -15.27 14.07 -0.12
N ALA A 78 -14.34 13.11 0.01
CA ALA A 78 -13.93 12.56 1.30
C ALA A 78 -13.26 13.63 2.20
N ILE A 79 -12.68 14.68 1.62
CA ILE A 79 -12.00 15.73 2.38
C ILE A 79 -12.99 16.57 3.21
N PRO A 80 -14.01 17.21 2.62
CA PRO A 80 -14.98 17.94 3.42
C PRO A 80 -15.79 17.03 4.34
N ALA A 81 -16.04 15.77 3.97
CA ALA A 81 -16.66 14.79 4.84
C ALA A 81 -15.81 14.50 6.09
N ALA A 82 -14.50 14.32 5.92
CA ALA A 82 -13.58 14.07 7.02
C ALA A 82 -13.49 15.28 7.97
N ILE A 83 -13.43 16.49 7.43
CA ILE A 83 -13.44 17.73 8.22
C ILE A 83 -14.73 17.83 9.03
N ALA A 84 -15.89 17.55 8.42
CA ALA A 84 -17.19 17.60 9.08
C ALA A 84 -17.31 16.57 10.21
N GLN A 85 -16.76 15.36 10.04
CA GLN A 85 -16.82 14.25 10.98
C GLN A 85 -15.65 14.22 11.99
N GLY A 86 -14.64 15.10 11.85
CA GLY A 86 -13.43 15.06 12.67
C GLY A 86 -12.53 13.86 12.39
N THR A 87 -12.68 13.23 11.22
CA THR A 87 -11.89 12.09 10.77
C THR A 87 -10.51 12.55 10.29
N LYS A 88 -9.46 11.84 10.68
CA LYS A 88 -8.09 12.11 10.24
C LYS A 88 -7.81 11.46 8.88
N LEU A 89 -7.04 12.14 8.02
CA LEU A 89 -6.79 11.70 6.64
C LEU A 89 -5.32 11.34 6.42
N LEU A 90 -5.09 10.13 5.94
CA LEU A 90 -3.90 9.79 5.18
C LEU A 90 -4.24 10.02 3.70
N LEU A 91 -3.76 11.13 3.16
CA LEU A 91 -3.98 11.46 1.75
C LEU A 91 -3.15 10.55 0.85
N GLY A 92 -3.73 10.13 -0.27
CA GLY A 92 -3.06 9.36 -1.30
C GLY A 92 -3.06 10.11 -2.63
N LEU A 93 -1.95 10.05 -3.37
CA LEU A 93 -1.86 10.48 -4.75
C LEU A 93 -1.54 9.27 -5.63
N TRP A 94 -2.39 8.99 -6.60
CA TRP A 94 -2.22 7.82 -7.48
C TRP A 94 -1.07 8.03 -8.47
N ALA A 95 -0.06 7.15 -8.46
CA ALA A 95 1.17 7.33 -9.23
C ALA A 95 1.31 6.41 -10.45
N SER A 96 0.46 5.38 -10.60
CA SER A 96 0.62 4.34 -11.62
C SER A 96 0.10 4.71 -13.03
N ALA A 97 -0.40 5.93 -13.25
CA ALA A 97 -1.03 6.32 -14.52
C ALA A 97 -0.21 7.32 -15.37
N GLY A 98 1.05 7.54 -15.01
CA GLY A 98 1.98 8.43 -15.72
C GLY A 98 1.85 9.91 -15.34
N GLN A 99 2.77 10.74 -15.86
CA GLN A 99 2.94 12.13 -15.44
C GLN A 99 1.69 12.99 -15.66
N ASP A 100 0.99 12.82 -16.79
CA ASP A 100 -0.20 13.65 -17.09
C ASP A 100 -1.31 13.41 -16.06
N GLN A 101 -1.53 12.16 -15.67
CA GLN A 101 -2.49 11.85 -14.62
C GLN A 101 -1.99 12.31 -13.25
N PHE A 102 -0.69 12.19 -12.98
CA PHE A 102 -0.12 12.68 -11.73
C PHE A 102 -0.22 14.21 -11.61
N ASN A 103 -0.14 14.95 -12.72
CA ASN A 103 -0.43 16.40 -12.74
C ASN A 103 -1.87 16.71 -12.31
N ASN A 104 -2.84 15.85 -12.62
CA ASN A 104 -4.21 15.99 -12.14
C ASN A 104 -4.32 15.75 -10.62
N GLU A 105 -3.59 14.79 -10.08
CA GLU A 105 -3.48 14.56 -8.61
C GLU A 105 -2.92 15.80 -7.91
N LEU A 106 -1.84 16.38 -8.45
CA LEU A 106 -1.26 17.62 -7.92
C LEU A 106 -2.23 18.80 -7.97
N ALA A 107 -2.98 18.93 -9.07
CA ALA A 107 -4.00 19.98 -9.21
C ALA A 107 -5.15 19.80 -8.20
N ALA A 108 -5.58 18.55 -7.96
CA ALA A 108 -6.58 18.25 -6.95
C ALA A 108 -6.08 18.58 -5.54
N LEU A 109 -4.82 18.25 -5.21
CA LEU A 109 -4.19 18.61 -3.94
C LEU A 109 -4.11 20.14 -3.76
N GLN A 110 -3.65 20.88 -4.77
CA GLN A 110 -3.60 22.35 -4.75
C GLN A 110 -4.98 22.96 -4.54
N SER A 111 -5.99 22.40 -5.21
CA SER A 111 -7.38 22.82 -5.06
C SER A 111 -7.90 22.54 -3.67
N ALA A 112 -7.62 21.37 -3.10
CA ALA A 112 -7.99 21.02 -1.73
C ALA A 112 -7.37 22.00 -0.70
N ILE A 113 -6.07 22.28 -0.82
CA ILE A 113 -5.36 23.22 0.06
C ILE A 113 -5.98 24.64 0.01
N SER A 114 -6.40 25.07 -1.16
CA SER A 114 -7.00 26.41 -1.33
C SER A 114 -8.46 26.49 -0.90
N GLN A 115 -9.20 25.38 -0.98
CA GLN A 115 -10.64 25.34 -0.67
C GLN A 115 -10.94 25.07 0.80
N TYR A 116 -10.11 24.26 1.48
CA TYR A 116 -10.39 23.79 2.82
C TYR A 116 -9.36 24.30 3.82
N SER A 117 -9.69 25.37 4.56
CA SER A 117 -8.80 25.99 5.57
C SER A 117 -8.37 25.02 6.67
N ASP A 118 -9.25 24.07 7.02
CA ASP A 118 -9.07 23.12 8.12
C ASP A 118 -8.42 21.80 7.66
N LEU A 119 -8.01 21.72 6.38
CA LEU A 119 -7.37 20.55 5.81
C LEU A 119 -6.11 20.13 6.59
N ALA A 120 -5.28 21.11 6.98
CA ALA A 120 -4.04 20.87 7.68
C ALA A 120 -4.25 20.17 9.05
N ASP A 121 -5.35 20.47 9.72
CA ASP A 121 -5.69 19.85 11.00
C ASP A 121 -6.22 18.43 10.83
N ALA A 122 -6.77 18.11 9.67
CA ALA A 122 -7.28 16.79 9.35
C ALA A 122 -6.17 15.83 8.86
N VAL A 123 -5.14 16.33 8.16
CA VAL A 123 -4.14 15.49 7.47
C VAL A 123 -3.03 15.03 8.42
N ILE A 124 -2.79 13.73 8.45
CA ILE A 124 -1.78 13.07 9.29
C ILE A 124 -0.57 12.55 8.51
N GLY A 125 -0.68 12.44 7.20
CA GLY A 125 0.36 11.97 6.29
C GLY A 125 -0.08 12.11 4.85
N ILE A 126 0.90 12.03 3.95
CA ILE A 126 0.66 11.98 2.51
C ILE A 126 1.42 10.79 1.95
N SER A 127 0.71 9.85 1.30
CA SER A 127 1.34 8.78 0.53
C SER A 127 1.35 9.13 -0.96
N VAL A 128 2.51 8.96 -1.59
CA VAL A 128 2.67 9.14 -3.03
C VAL A 128 2.79 7.76 -3.67
N GLY A 129 1.70 7.32 -4.28
CA GLY A 129 1.57 5.99 -4.85
C GLY A 129 1.07 4.93 -3.87
N SER A 130 0.68 3.80 -4.44
CA SER A 130 0.24 2.58 -3.77
C SER A 130 0.53 1.38 -4.65
N GLU A 131 1.40 0.48 -4.21
CA GLU A 131 1.86 -0.74 -4.90
C GLU A 131 2.49 -0.52 -6.29
N ASP A 132 3.02 0.67 -6.55
CA ASP A 132 3.55 1.00 -7.87
C ASP A 132 4.82 0.21 -8.21
N LEU A 133 5.69 0.01 -7.22
CA LEU A 133 6.94 -0.73 -7.37
C LEU A 133 6.66 -2.23 -7.53
N TYR A 134 5.68 -2.75 -6.78
CA TYR A 134 5.21 -4.13 -6.92
C TYR A 134 4.65 -4.36 -8.32
N ARG A 135 3.71 -3.53 -8.78
CA ARG A 135 3.10 -3.67 -10.12
C ARG A 135 4.13 -3.61 -11.24
N ASN A 136 5.20 -2.82 -11.08
CA ASN A 136 6.30 -2.72 -12.05
C ASN A 136 7.38 -3.82 -11.88
N SER A 137 7.24 -4.71 -10.90
CA SER A 137 8.14 -5.83 -10.67
C SER A 137 7.83 -7.02 -11.58
N PRO A 138 8.78 -7.94 -11.80
CA PRO A 138 8.49 -9.18 -12.53
C PRO A 138 7.30 -9.97 -11.97
N ILE A 139 7.17 -10.02 -10.64
CA ILE A 139 6.07 -10.72 -9.95
C ILE A 139 4.73 -10.01 -10.22
N GLY A 140 4.69 -8.68 -10.10
CA GLY A 140 3.48 -7.91 -10.36
C GLY A 140 3.03 -7.99 -11.83
N ILE A 141 3.99 -8.00 -12.76
CA ILE A 141 3.72 -8.17 -14.20
C ILE A 141 3.14 -9.56 -14.47
N GLU A 142 3.72 -10.63 -13.89
CA GLU A 142 3.22 -11.99 -14.00
C GLU A 142 1.81 -12.14 -13.42
N ALA A 143 1.56 -11.48 -12.29
CA ALA A 143 0.26 -11.44 -11.62
C ALA A 143 -0.79 -10.58 -12.35
N ASN A 144 -0.41 -9.87 -13.43
CA ASN A 144 -1.27 -8.88 -14.10
C ASN A 144 -1.82 -7.83 -13.13
N ALA A 145 -0.98 -7.35 -12.21
CA ALA A 145 -1.36 -6.43 -11.15
C ALA A 145 -1.67 -5.00 -11.64
N GLY A 146 -1.58 -4.76 -12.93
CA GLY A 146 -1.84 -3.46 -13.55
C GLY A 146 -0.58 -2.64 -13.81
N TYR A 147 -0.77 -1.36 -14.11
CA TYR A 147 0.35 -0.44 -14.34
C TYR A 147 1.00 -0.05 -13.02
N GLY A 148 2.32 0.01 -13.02
CA GLY A 148 3.15 0.50 -11.92
C GLY A 148 4.05 1.64 -12.36
N ALA A 149 4.97 2.04 -11.48
CA ALA A 149 5.99 3.05 -11.76
C ALA A 149 7.36 2.58 -11.26
N ASP A 150 8.42 3.10 -11.89
CA ASP A 150 9.78 2.82 -11.43
C ASP A 150 10.17 3.71 -10.23
N PRO A 151 11.21 3.34 -9.47
CA PRO A 151 11.60 4.07 -8.27
C PRO A 151 11.94 5.54 -8.51
N GLN A 152 12.54 5.87 -9.66
CA GLN A 152 12.93 7.24 -10.00
C GLN A 152 11.69 8.11 -10.26
N THR A 153 10.67 7.54 -10.90
CA THR A 153 9.38 8.18 -11.11
C THR A 153 8.71 8.49 -9.78
N ILE A 154 8.66 7.52 -8.84
CA ILE A 154 8.08 7.74 -7.51
C ILE A 154 8.83 8.82 -6.74
N VAL A 155 10.18 8.81 -6.73
CA VAL A 155 10.99 9.85 -6.09
C VAL A 155 10.68 11.22 -6.69
N SER A 156 10.62 11.32 -8.03
CA SER A 156 10.26 12.57 -8.71
C SER A 156 8.85 13.07 -8.31
N TYR A 157 7.90 12.16 -8.17
CA TYR A 157 6.54 12.51 -7.74
C TYR A 157 6.49 12.98 -6.28
N ILE A 158 7.24 12.33 -5.39
CA ILE A 158 7.39 12.78 -4.00
C ILE A 158 7.93 14.21 -3.96
N ASP A 159 8.96 14.52 -4.76
CA ASP A 159 9.54 15.86 -4.82
C ASP A 159 8.54 16.91 -5.35
N GLN A 160 7.73 16.55 -6.36
CA GLN A 160 6.68 17.42 -6.87
C GLN A 160 5.62 17.72 -5.81
N VAL A 161 5.17 16.71 -5.03
CA VAL A 161 4.21 16.91 -3.94
C VAL A 161 4.82 17.79 -2.84
N LYS A 162 6.07 17.53 -2.43
CA LYS A 162 6.79 18.37 -1.45
C LYS A 162 6.85 19.83 -1.88
N GLN A 163 7.06 20.10 -3.18
CA GLN A 163 7.04 21.47 -3.72
C GLN A 163 5.66 22.12 -3.61
N VAL A 164 4.59 21.38 -3.90
CA VAL A 164 3.20 21.87 -3.81
C VAL A 164 2.86 22.31 -2.38
N VAL A 165 3.28 21.54 -1.38
CA VAL A 165 2.89 21.80 0.02
C VAL A 165 3.86 22.68 0.78
N ALA A 166 5.05 23.00 0.24
CA ALA A 166 6.17 23.64 0.96
C ALA A 166 5.82 24.94 1.69
N ASN A 167 4.86 25.72 1.19
CA ASN A 167 4.45 26.99 1.76
C ASN A 167 2.99 26.99 2.24
N THR A 168 2.50 25.83 2.65
CA THR A 168 1.11 25.61 3.09
C THR A 168 1.07 25.05 4.51
N GLY A 169 -0.12 24.89 5.06
CA GLY A 169 -0.32 24.20 6.33
C GLY A 169 0.14 22.73 6.34
N LEU A 170 0.35 22.12 5.16
CA LEU A 170 0.83 20.76 5.01
C LEU A 170 2.37 20.64 4.90
N ALA A 171 3.13 21.72 5.04
CA ALA A 171 4.59 21.72 4.85
C ALA A 171 5.36 20.75 5.74
N ASN A 172 4.81 20.42 6.91
CA ASN A 172 5.45 19.53 7.91
C ASN A 172 4.75 18.17 8.04
N VAL A 173 3.81 17.86 7.16
CA VAL A 173 3.14 16.56 7.16
C VAL A 173 4.12 15.49 6.65
N PRO A 174 4.23 14.31 7.31
CA PRO A 174 5.17 13.28 6.89
C PRO A 174 4.75 12.61 5.58
N PHE A 175 5.74 12.32 4.73
CA PHE A 175 5.56 11.67 3.43
C PHE A 175 5.89 10.19 3.50
N GLY A 176 5.07 9.38 2.82
CA GLY A 176 5.31 7.96 2.63
C GLY A 176 5.09 7.51 1.20
N HIS A 177 5.46 6.29 0.95
CA HIS A 177 5.03 5.48 -0.17
C HIS A 177 4.50 4.17 0.38
N VAL A 178 3.49 3.62 -0.26
CA VAL A 178 2.82 2.39 0.18
C VAL A 178 3.09 1.29 -0.83
N ASP A 179 3.60 0.16 -0.35
CA ASP A 179 3.90 -0.98 -1.23
C ASP A 179 3.94 -2.30 -0.46
N THR A 180 4.10 -3.41 -1.17
CA THR A 180 4.23 -4.75 -0.61
C THR A 180 5.61 -4.99 0.00
N TRP A 181 5.72 -5.99 0.87
CA TRP A 181 7.01 -6.37 1.45
C TRP A 181 8.04 -6.78 0.39
N THR A 182 7.60 -7.41 -0.71
CA THR A 182 8.48 -7.83 -1.82
C THR A 182 9.11 -6.64 -2.54
N ALA A 183 8.39 -5.54 -2.65
CA ALA A 183 8.92 -4.29 -3.16
C ALA A 183 9.92 -3.66 -2.20
N TRP A 184 9.64 -3.67 -0.90
CA TRP A 184 10.50 -3.06 0.11
C TRP A 184 11.85 -3.77 0.28
N VAL A 185 11.89 -5.11 0.20
CA VAL A 185 13.16 -5.86 0.28
C VAL A 185 13.98 -5.83 -1.02
N ASN A 186 13.42 -5.31 -2.10
CA ASN A 186 14.13 -5.17 -3.36
C ASN A 186 15.09 -3.97 -3.32
N GLY A 187 16.39 -4.22 -3.26
CA GLY A 187 17.41 -3.17 -3.19
C GLY A 187 17.39 -2.14 -4.33
N SER A 188 16.74 -2.44 -5.48
CA SER A 188 16.55 -1.45 -6.55
C SER A 188 15.60 -0.31 -6.15
N ASN A 189 14.81 -0.48 -5.10
CA ASN A 189 13.83 0.48 -4.61
C ASN A 189 14.38 1.36 -3.46
N GLN A 190 15.67 1.22 -3.10
CA GLN A 190 16.29 1.98 -2.01
C GLN A 190 16.08 3.49 -2.12
N ALA A 191 16.10 4.05 -3.33
CA ALA A 191 15.89 5.47 -3.56
C ALA A 191 14.52 5.97 -3.05
N VAL A 192 13.48 5.14 -3.12
CA VAL A 192 12.15 5.48 -2.60
C VAL A 192 12.18 5.43 -1.07
N ILE A 193 12.80 4.39 -0.48
CA ILE A 193 12.97 4.30 0.97
C ILE A 193 13.68 5.55 1.50
N ASP A 194 14.73 6.02 0.82
CA ASP A 194 15.49 7.19 1.23
C ASP A 194 14.67 8.50 1.14
N ALA A 195 13.75 8.60 0.18
CA ALA A 195 12.98 9.81 -0.13
C ALA A 195 11.77 10.06 0.80
N VAL A 196 11.31 9.06 1.55
CA VAL A 196 10.12 9.09 2.40
C VAL A 196 10.47 9.19 3.88
N ASP A 197 9.50 9.57 4.72
CA ASP A 197 9.63 9.63 6.19
C ASP A 197 9.18 8.33 6.86
N TRP A 198 8.24 7.61 6.25
CA TRP A 198 7.69 6.33 6.70
C TRP A 198 7.38 5.42 5.51
N LEU A 199 7.31 4.11 5.75
CA LEU A 199 6.93 3.12 4.75
C LEU A 199 5.52 2.61 5.04
N GLY A 200 4.66 2.56 4.00
CA GLY A 200 3.40 1.86 4.06
C GLY A 200 3.58 0.39 3.68
N PHE A 201 3.01 -0.49 4.48
CA PHE A 201 3.03 -1.93 4.26
C PHE A 201 1.63 -2.42 3.90
N ASP A 202 1.50 -2.94 2.70
CA ASP A 202 0.33 -3.67 2.24
C ASP A 202 0.65 -5.16 2.25
N GLY A 203 -0.08 -5.93 3.03
CA GLY A 203 0.23 -7.36 3.22
C GLY A 203 -0.99 -8.22 3.51
N TYR A 204 -1.19 -9.23 2.65
CA TYR A 204 -2.32 -10.14 2.69
C TYR A 204 -1.85 -11.60 2.60
N PRO A 205 -1.72 -12.33 3.72
CA PRO A 205 -1.40 -13.75 3.67
C PRO A 205 -2.35 -14.57 2.79
N TYR A 206 -3.60 -14.14 2.68
CA TYR A 206 -4.58 -14.76 1.79
C TYR A 206 -4.10 -14.84 0.33
N PHE A 207 -3.37 -13.85 -0.15
CA PHE A 207 -2.84 -13.80 -1.51
C PHE A 207 -1.43 -14.41 -1.66
N GLN A 208 -0.77 -14.80 -0.56
CA GLN A 208 0.55 -15.46 -0.62
C GLN A 208 0.42 -16.94 -1.03
N ASN A 209 -0.15 -17.17 -2.20
CA ASN A 209 -0.59 -18.48 -2.67
C ASN A 209 0.54 -19.44 -3.13
N THR A 210 1.76 -18.95 -3.18
CA THR A 210 2.96 -19.78 -3.41
C THR A 210 3.53 -20.39 -2.12
N MET A 211 3.00 -19.99 -0.97
CA MET A 211 3.38 -20.44 0.36
C MET A 211 2.22 -21.25 0.99
N ALA A 212 2.50 -21.97 2.07
CA ALA A 212 1.43 -22.52 2.89
C ALA A 212 0.73 -21.35 3.58
N ASN A 213 -0.46 -20.96 3.07
CA ASN A 213 -1.18 -19.76 3.46
C ASN A 213 -2.56 -20.06 4.05
N SER A 214 -2.68 -21.16 4.77
CA SER A 214 -3.91 -21.46 5.53
C SER A 214 -4.13 -20.39 6.61
N ILE A 215 -5.31 -20.36 7.21
CA ILE A 215 -5.56 -19.40 8.31
C ILE A 215 -4.61 -19.63 9.49
N GLU A 216 -4.22 -20.87 9.74
CA GLU A 216 -3.27 -21.26 10.79
C GLU A 216 -1.85 -20.73 10.54
N ASP A 217 -1.48 -20.52 9.27
CA ASP A 217 -0.18 -20.00 8.86
C ASP A 217 -0.18 -18.46 8.73
N ALA A 218 -1.37 -17.85 8.64
CA ALA A 218 -1.55 -16.44 8.27
C ALA A 218 -0.84 -15.46 9.21
N GLN A 219 -0.90 -15.70 10.51
CA GLN A 219 -0.20 -14.86 11.50
C GLN A 219 1.31 -14.87 11.27
N SER A 220 1.89 -16.06 11.06
CA SER A 220 3.33 -16.21 10.82
C SER A 220 3.77 -15.51 9.54
N LEU A 221 3.02 -15.67 8.45
CA LEU A 221 3.29 -15.03 7.16
C LEU A 221 3.21 -13.51 7.26
N PHE A 222 2.19 -13.00 7.93
CA PHE A 222 2.03 -11.56 8.14
C PHE A 222 3.23 -10.96 8.86
N TRP A 223 3.60 -11.52 10.02
CA TRP A 223 4.72 -10.98 10.80
C TRP A 223 6.07 -11.14 10.10
N GLN A 224 6.31 -12.24 9.36
CA GLN A 224 7.51 -12.39 8.53
C GLN A 224 7.61 -11.27 7.49
N SER A 225 6.51 -10.93 6.83
CA SER A 225 6.46 -9.86 5.83
C SER A 225 6.67 -8.47 6.45
N VAL A 226 6.07 -8.21 7.62
CA VAL A 226 6.27 -6.96 8.38
C VAL A 226 7.72 -6.82 8.82
N GLU A 227 8.32 -7.88 9.37
CA GLU A 227 9.72 -7.84 9.84
C GLU A 227 10.70 -7.69 8.66
N ALA A 228 10.41 -8.30 7.52
CA ALA A 228 11.19 -8.09 6.29
C ALA A 228 11.15 -6.62 5.85
N THR A 229 9.97 -5.99 5.88
CA THR A 229 9.79 -4.56 5.59
C THR A 229 10.53 -3.68 6.60
N ARG A 230 10.42 -3.96 7.89
CA ARG A 230 11.16 -3.26 8.95
C ARG A 230 12.67 -3.37 8.76
N GLY A 231 13.14 -4.56 8.39
CA GLY A 231 14.56 -4.79 8.09
C GLY A 231 15.08 -3.94 6.93
N ALA A 232 14.23 -3.64 5.95
CA ALA A 232 14.56 -2.81 4.80
C ALA A 232 14.36 -1.29 5.04
N SER A 233 13.59 -0.90 6.08
CA SER A 233 13.13 0.47 6.28
C SER A 233 14.22 1.49 6.61
N GLY A 234 15.42 1.04 6.95
CA GLY A 234 16.50 1.93 7.41
C GLY A 234 16.21 2.58 8.77
N GLY A 235 15.33 1.98 9.58
CA GLY A 235 14.92 2.48 10.89
C GLY A 235 13.75 3.48 10.85
N LYS A 236 13.14 3.67 9.69
CA LYS A 236 11.92 4.46 9.54
C LYS A 236 10.71 3.67 10.03
N ASP A 237 9.67 4.38 10.45
CA ASP A 237 8.41 3.79 10.86
C ASP A 237 7.75 3.01 9.71
N VAL A 238 7.17 1.86 10.03
CA VAL A 238 6.35 1.07 9.10
C VAL A 238 4.90 1.14 9.57
N TRP A 239 4.05 1.75 8.76
CA TRP A 239 2.62 1.80 8.97
C TRP A 239 1.96 0.63 8.26
N ILE A 240 0.97 0.02 8.86
CA ILE A 240 0.17 -1.02 8.20
C ILE A 240 -0.93 -0.31 7.42
N THR A 241 -0.71 -0.14 6.14
CA THR A 241 -1.60 0.63 5.27
C THR A 241 -2.69 -0.21 4.63
N GLU A 242 -2.43 -1.52 4.47
CA GLU A 242 -3.47 -2.49 4.10
C GLU A 242 -3.18 -3.86 4.70
N THR A 243 -4.20 -4.45 5.30
CA THR A 243 -4.28 -5.88 5.61
C THR A 243 -5.72 -6.26 5.86
N GLY A 244 -6.03 -7.55 5.70
CA GLY A 244 -7.36 -8.10 5.93
C GLY A 244 -7.43 -9.55 5.51
N TRP A 245 -8.56 -10.19 5.82
CA TRP A 245 -8.90 -11.53 5.35
C TRP A 245 -10.32 -11.54 4.83
N PRO A 246 -10.59 -12.14 3.66
CA PRO A 246 -11.91 -12.04 3.05
C PRO A 246 -12.96 -12.86 3.81
N VAL A 247 -14.14 -12.26 3.97
CA VAL A 247 -15.32 -12.88 4.58
C VAL A 247 -16.03 -13.85 3.65
N SER A 248 -15.81 -13.71 2.33
CA SER A 248 -16.30 -14.61 1.29
C SER A 248 -15.48 -14.46 0.01
N GLY A 249 -15.55 -15.47 -0.86
CA GLY A 249 -14.84 -15.46 -2.14
C GLY A 249 -14.21 -16.81 -2.48
N PRO A 250 -13.39 -16.86 -3.53
CA PRO A 250 -12.69 -18.07 -3.93
C PRO A 250 -11.62 -18.46 -2.91
N GLN A 251 -11.24 -19.72 -2.88
CA GLN A 251 -10.07 -20.17 -2.16
C GLN A 251 -8.80 -19.78 -2.93
N SER A 252 -7.78 -19.29 -2.21
CA SER A 252 -6.47 -18.95 -2.76
C SER A 252 -5.42 -19.90 -2.17
N ASN A 253 -5.00 -20.92 -2.91
CA ASN A 253 -4.18 -22.03 -2.43
C ASN A 253 -4.82 -22.68 -1.17
N LEU A 254 -4.24 -22.53 0.03
CA LEU A 254 -4.79 -23.07 1.27
C LEU A 254 -5.69 -22.05 2.00
N ALA A 255 -5.67 -20.78 1.61
CA ALA A 255 -6.44 -19.74 2.23
C ALA A 255 -7.92 -19.81 1.84
N VAL A 256 -8.79 -20.05 2.81
CA VAL A 256 -10.24 -20.13 2.63
C VAL A 256 -10.89 -18.82 3.09
N ALA A 257 -11.58 -18.15 2.17
CA ALA A 257 -12.39 -16.97 2.47
C ALA A 257 -13.63 -17.37 3.25
N SER A 258 -13.77 -16.90 4.48
CA SER A 258 -14.94 -17.13 5.32
C SER A 258 -15.00 -16.14 6.48
N ILE A 259 -16.21 -15.89 7.00
CA ILE A 259 -16.42 -15.06 8.19
C ILE A 259 -15.63 -15.62 9.39
N ALA A 260 -15.57 -16.93 9.56
CA ALA A 260 -14.84 -17.57 10.66
C ALA A 260 -13.32 -17.29 10.57
N ASN A 261 -12.72 -17.43 9.38
CA ASN A 261 -11.30 -17.17 9.16
C ASN A 261 -10.99 -15.67 9.23
N ALA A 262 -11.89 -14.81 8.72
CA ALA A 262 -11.76 -13.36 8.86
C ALA A 262 -11.73 -12.94 10.34
N LYS A 263 -12.58 -13.56 11.17
CA LYS A 263 -12.55 -13.36 12.64
C LYS A 263 -11.22 -13.84 13.24
N THR A 264 -10.75 -15.04 12.89
CA THR A 264 -9.46 -15.55 13.38
C THR A 264 -8.34 -14.58 13.03
N TYR A 265 -8.29 -14.12 11.78
CA TYR A 265 -7.28 -13.16 11.32
C TYR A 265 -7.38 -11.81 12.05
N TRP A 266 -8.61 -11.33 12.30
CA TRP A 266 -8.84 -10.12 13.10
C TRP A 266 -8.28 -10.29 14.51
N ASP A 267 -8.61 -11.38 15.19
CA ASP A 267 -8.16 -11.64 16.55
C ASP A 267 -6.64 -11.72 16.65
N GLU A 268 -5.99 -12.36 15.69
CA GLU A 268 -4.54 -12.61 15.72
C GLU A 268 -3.72 -11.42 15.22
N ILE A 269 -4.24 -10.64 14.27
CA ILE A 269 -3.51 -9.56 13.62
C ILE A 269 -4.04 -8.18 14.01
N ALA A 270 -5.33 -7.89 13.79
CA ALA A 270 -5.86 -6.56 14.10
C ALA A 270 -5.68 -6.21 15.57
N CYS A 271 -6.01 -7.15 16.46
CA CYS A 271 -5.88 -6.94 17.90
C CYS A 271 -4.42 -6.79 18.38
N ALA A 272 -3.46 -7.33 17.64
CA ALA A 272 -2.04 -7.12 17.93
C ALA A 272 -1.49 -5.79 17.37
N LEU A 273 -2.15 -5.22 16.36
CA LEU A 273 -1.75 -3.96 15.72
C LEU A 273 -2.39 -2.73 16.36
N ILE A 274 -3.66 -2.85 16.77
CA ILE A 274 -4.45 -1.76 17.35
C ILE A 274 -3.72 -1.18 18.56
N ASP A 275 -3.59 0.16 18.58
CA ASP A 275 -2.87 0.92 19.61
C ASP A 275 -1.36 0.64 19.71
N GLN A 276 -0.76 -0.11 18.75
CA GLN A 276 0.68 -0.35 18.68
C GLN A 276 1.34 0.36 17.50
N VAL A 277 0.68 0.38 16.34
CA VAL A 277 1.14 1.03 15.11
C VAL A 277 -0.03 1.72 14.41
N ASN A 278 0.27 2.62 13.49
CA ASN A 278 -0.75 3.16 12.61
C ASN A 278 -1.26 2.04 11.69
N VAL A 279 -2.58 1.83 11.68
CA VAL A 279 -3.21 0.76 10.91
C VAL A 279 -4.44 1.26 10.15
N PHE A 280 -4.51 0.91 8.86
CA PHE A 280 -5.66 1.11 7.99
C PHE A 280 -6.12 -0.26 7.49
N TRP A 281 -7.20 -0.75 8.08
CA TRP A 281 -7.72 -2.08 7.76
C TRP A 281 -8.45 -2.09 6.40
N TYR A 282 -8.30 -3.15 5.66
CA TYR A 282 -9.04 -3.37 4.42
C TYR A 282 -10.12 -4.42 4.65
N THR A 283 -11.41 -4.05 4.73
CA THR A 283 -12.04 -2.73 4.64
C THR A 283 -13.30 -2.67 5.53
N LEU A 284 -13.85 -1.48 5.82
CA LEU A 284 -15.09 -1.34 6.59
C LEU A 284 -16.26 -1.98 5.85
N GLN A 285 -16.52 -1.49 4.64
CA GLN A 285 -17.58 -1.94 3.75
C GLN A 285 -16.99 -2.19 2.36
N ASP A 286 -17.40 -3.27 1.72
CA ASP A 286 -17.10 -3.48 0.31
C ASP A 286 -17.75 -2.39 -0.54
N ALA A 287 -17.11 -2.04 -1.65
CA ALA A 287 -17.73 -1.15 -2.61
C ALA A 287 -19.10 -1.69 -3.03
N SER A 288 -20.14 -0.88 -2.84
CA SER A 288 -21.55 -1.18 -3.14
C SER A 288 -21.90 -0.61 -4.53
N PRO A 289 -22.94 -1.04 -5.25
CA PRO A 289 -23.93 -2.06 -4.88
C PRO A 289 -23.54 -3.50 -5.25
N VAL A 290 -22.41 -3.73 -5.91
CA VAL A 290 -21.97 -5.07 -6.30
C VAL A 290 -20.89 -5.56 -5.34
N THR A 291 -21.17 -6.61 -4.57
CA THR A 291 -20.18 -7.21 -3.68
C THR A 291 -19.01 -7.78 -4.48
N PRO A 292 -17.76 -7.38 -4.20
CA PRO A 292 -16.60 -7.92 -4.87
C PRO A 292 -16.33 -9.38 -4.49
N SER A 293 -15.54 -10.07 -5.28
CA SER A 293 -15.09 -11.43 -5.01
C SER A 293 -13.57 -11.53 -5.22
N PRO A 294 -12.79 -11.65 -4.15
CA PRO A 294 -13.18 -11.81 -2.73
C PRO A 294 -13.74 -10.53 -2.09
N SER A 295 -14.56 -10.71 -1.03
CA SER A 295 -15.18 -9.66 -0.23
C SER A 295 -14.45 -9.52 1.10
N PHE A 296 -14.06 -8.30 1.48
CA PHE A 296 -13.32 -7.99 2.69
C PHE A 296 -14.10 -7.14 3.71
N GLY A 297 -15.30 -6.69 3.34
CA GLY A 297 -16.09 -5.77 4.17
C GLY A 297 -16.47 -6.35 5.53
N LEU A 298 -16.03 -5.70 6.60
CA LEU A 298 -16.36 -6.11 7.98
C LEU A 298 -17.86 -6.04 8.26
N VAL A 299 -18.56 -5.12 7.59
CA VAL A 299 -20.03 -4.96 7.71
C VAL A 299 -20.78 -5.52 6.51
N GLY A 300 -20.08 -6.17 5.56
CA GLY A 300 -20.65 -6.68 4.34
C GLY A 300 -20.95 -5.58 3.31
N SER A 301 -21.97 -5.78 2.48
CA SER A 301 -22.33 -4.86 1.39
C SER A 301 -23.32 -3.77 1.80
N THR A 302 -23.94 -3.90 2.96
CA THR A 302 -24.88 -2.89 3.52
C THR A 302 -24.22 -2.21 4.70
N LEU A 303 -24.14 -0.89 4.65
CA LEU A 303 -23.52 -0.11 5.71
C LEU A 303 -24.27 -0.31 7.03
N SER A 304 -23.54 -0.67 8.08
CA SER A 304 -24.06 -0.97 9.42
C SER A 304 -22.95 -0.78 10.45
N ASP A 305 -23.29 -0.35 11.65
CA ASP A 305 -22.40 -0.34 12.81
C ASP A 305 -22.21 -1.73 13.44
N THR A 306 -23.01 -2.71 13.00
CA THR A 306 -22.92 -4.10 13.44
C THR A 306 -22.09 -4.91 12.47
N PRO A 307 -20.87 -5.35 12.83
CA PRO A 307 -20.01 -6.12 11.95
C PRO A 307 -20.50 -7.57 11.80
N LEU A 308 -19.99 -8.26 10.77
CA LEU A 308 -20.30 -9.66 10.47
C LEU A 308 -19.79 -10.64 11.54
N PHE A 309 -18.87 -10.21 12.39
CA PHE A 309 -18.30 -10.97 13.51
C PHE A 309 -17.87 -10.04 14.63
N ASP A 310 -17.70 -10.56 15.84
CA ASP A 310 -17.23 -9.80 17.00
C ASP A 310 -15.80 -9.27 16.78
N LEU A 311 -15.64 -7.95 16.83
CA LEU A 311 -14.36 -7.25 16.67
C LEU A 311 -13.66 -6.96 18.00
N SER A 312 -14.25 -7.34 19.14
CA SER A 312 -13.65 -7.08 20.45
C SER A 312 -12.34 -7.84 20.64
N CYS A 313 -11.33 -7.16 21.16
CA CYS A 313 -10.01 -7.74 21.45
C CYS A 313 -9.89 -8.23 22.91
N ALA A 314 -11.00 -8.38 23.63
CA ALA A 314 -11.02 -8.65 25.07
C ALA A 314 -10.42 -10.00 25.50
N ASN A 315 -10.30 -10.97 24.58
CA ASN A 315 -9.81 -12.32 24.88
C ASN A 315 -8.30 -12.49 24.78
N LEU A 316 -7.55 -11.46 24.37
CA LEU A 316 -6.10 -11.54 24.15
C LEU A 316 -5.26 -11.07 25.35
N SER A 317 -5.89 -10.63 26.45
CA SER A 317 -5.22 -10.12 27.64
C SER A 317 -4.42 -11.18 28.43
N SER A 318 -4.30 -12.42 27.99
CA SER A 318 -3.64 -13.49 28.72
C SER A 318 -2.66 -14.36 27.92
N ALA A 319 -2.55 -14.18 26.61
CA ALA A 319 -1.50 -14.84 25.85
C ALA A 319 -0.28 -13.93 25.83
N SER A 320 0.60 -14.13 26.80
CA SER A 320 1.91 -13.50 26.94
C SER A 320 2.58 -13.33 25.57
N ILE A 321 2.81 -12.10 25.16
CA ILE A 321 3.87 -11.78 24.20
C ILE A 321 5.18 -12.13 24.91
N SER A 322 5.56 -13.40 24.84
CA SER A 322 6.93 -13.81 25.14
C SER A 322 7.77 -13.37 23.95
N ALA A 323 8.07 -12.07 23.90
CA ALA A 323 9.21 -11.59 23.18
C ALA A 323 10.42 -12.29 23.79
N SER A 324 10.95 -13.28 23.10
CA SER A 324 12.27 -13.85 23.39
C SER A 324 13.30 -12.77 23.11
N SER A 325 13.44 -11.83 24.03
CA SER A 325 14.63 -11.02 24.14
C SER A 325 15.76 -11.97 24.60
N SER A 326 16.49 -12.52 23.66
CA SER A 326 17.80 -13.11 23.91
C SER A 326 18.74 -11.99 24.34
N SER A 327 18.70 -11.66 25.64
CA SER A 327 19.75 -10.90 26.28
C SER A 327 20.98 -11.79 26.32
N SER A 328 21.93 -11.51 25.44
CA SER A 328 23.31 -11.98 25.58
C SER A 328 23.93 -11.37 26.84
N THR A 329 23.82 -12.07 27.94
CA THR A 329 24.61 -11.79 29.13
C THR A 329 26.05 -12.22 28.85
N SER A 330 26.91 -11.24 28.63
CA SER A 330 28.35 -11.37 28.71
C SER A 330 28.71 -11.74 30.17
N ALA A 331 29.05 -12.99 30.41
CA ALA A 331 29.64 -13.42 31.66
C ALA A 331 31.14 -13.08 31.61
N SER A 332 31.52 -12.12 32.41
CA SER A 332 32.93 -11.82 32.72
C SER A 332 33.58 -12.98 33.49
N SER A 333 34.73 -13.35 33.01
CA SER A 333 35.68 -14.31 33.53
C SER A 333 36.09 -14.01 34.97
N GLY A 334 35.90 -14.99 35.85
CA GLY A 334 36.59 -15.13 37.13
C GLY A 334 37.54 -16.33 37.05
N SER A 335 38.83 -16.04 37.11
CA SER A 335 39.91 -17.03 37.29
C SER A 335 39.81 -17.80 38.59
N SER A 336 39.97 -19.12 38.54
CA SER A 336 40.64 -19.87 39.62
C SER A 336 41.24 -21.14 39.05
N SER A 337 42.55 -21.19 39.20
CA SER A 337 43.46 -22.30 39.00
C SER A 337 43.11 -23.51 39.86
N VAL A 338 43.35 -24.73 39.41
CA VAL A 338 44.25 -25.74 40.02
C VAL A 338 44.37 -26.99 39.13
N VAL A 339 45.65 -27.29 38.84
CA VAL A 339 46.42 -28.54 38.80
C VAL A 339 45.95 -29.77 38.00
N ALA A 340 46.76 -30.03 37.03
CA ALA A 340 47.38 -31.23 36.46
C ALA A 340 46.88 -32.66 36.89
N SER A 341 46.71 -33.46 35.84
CA SER A 341 47.49 -34.74 35.74
C SER A 341 47.33 -35.36 34.35
N SER A 342 48.48 -35.64 33.83
CA SER A 342 49.01 -36.42 32.75
C SER A 342 48.36 -37.77 32.44
N SER A 343 48.32 -38.10 31.15
CA SER A 343 49.00 -39.27 30.52
C SER A 343 48.46 -39.41 29.06
N SER A 344 49.33 -39.17 28.12
CA SER A 344 50.12 -40.01 27.25
C SER A 344 49.36 -40.88 26.25
N ALA A 345 49.59 -40.51 25.00
CA ALA A 345 50.22 -41.24 23.87
C ALA A 345 49.30 -42.27 23.19
N SER A 346 49.19 -42.33 21.89
CA SER A 346 50.14 -42.62 20.84
C SER A 346 49.45 -42.48 19.49
N SER A 347 49.96 -41.72 18.56
CA SER A 347 50.64 -42.01 17.30
C SER A 347 50.07 -43.13 16.41
N SER A 348 49.75 -42.76 15.16
CA SER A 348 50.34 -43.25 13.89
C SER A 348 49.53 -42.69 12.73
N THR A 349 50.10 -41.81 11.95
CA THR A 349 50.84 -41.90 10.70
C THR A 349 50.18 -42.67 9.56
N ALA A 350 50.14 -41.97 8.50
CA ALA A 350 50.48 -42.16 7.09
C ALA A 350 49.27 -42.05 6.18
N ALA A 351 49.27 -41.12 5.31
CA ALA A 351 50.02 -40.74 4.10
C ALA A 351 49.29 -41.14 2.81
N SER A 352 49.07 -40.07 2.03
CA SER A 352 49.21 -39.96 0.59
C SER A 352 48.40 -40.92 -0.31
N SER A 353 47.73 -40.42 -1.30
CA SER A 353 48.23 -39.88 -2.58
C SER A 353 47.11 -39.56 -3.52
N SER A 354 47.21 -38.39 -4.09
CA SER A 354 47.06 -37.99 -5.45
C SER A 354 46.42 -38.94 -6.47
N ALA A 355 45.45 -38.44 -7.20
CA ALA A 355 45.49 -38.35 -8.67
C ALA A 355 44.23 -37.73 -9.23
N ASN A 356 44.39 -36.60 -9.88
CA ASN A 356 43.56 -36.11 -10.96
C ASN A 356 43.93 -36.90 -12.22
N PRO A 357 43.02 -37.16 -13.17
CA PRO A 357 43.25 -36.60 -14.45
C PRO A 357 42.05 -35.96 -15.15
N SER A 358 42.37 -34.89 -15.79
CA SER A 358 41.72 -34.23 -16.90
C SER A 358 41.39 -35.16 -18.06
N SER A 359 40.32 -34.86 -18.78
CA SER A 359 40.24 -34.76 -20.25
C SER A 359 38.80 -34.68 -20.67
N SER A 360 38.45 -33.64 -21.27
CA SER A 360 38.42 -33.26 -22.69
C SER A 360 37.01 -33.42 -23.28
N SER A 361 36.53 -32.26 -23.73
CA SER A 361 35.45 -32.06 -24.72
C SER A 361 35.64 -32.92 -25.97
N PRO A 362 34.60 -33.12 -26.80
CA PRO A 362 34.47 -32.16 -27.89
C PRO A 362 33.00 -31.78 -28.25
N ALA A 363 32.88 -30.58 -28.77
CA ALA A 363 31.77 -30.19 -29.64
C ALA A 363 31.93 -30.84 -31.03
N PRO A 364 30.88 -30.94 -31.82
CA PRO A 364 31.04 -30.65 -33.23
C PRO A 364 30.14 -29.50 -33.69
N SER A 365 30.80 -28.76 -34.50
CA SER A 365 30.40 -27.63 -35.32
C SER A 365 29.63 -28.03 -36.57
N SER A 366 28.88 -27.01 -37.07
CA SER A 366 28.62 -26.66 -38.49
C SER A 366 27.68 -27.59 -39.26
N SER A 367 26.80 -27.11 -40.04
CA SER A 367 26.81 -26.15 -41.14
C SER A 367 25.41 -26.06 -41.72
N ALA A 368 24.99 -25.04 -42.17
CA ALA A 368 25.04 -24.30 -43.38
C ALA A 368 23.67 -23.78 -43.80
N ALA A 369 23.75 -22.54 -44.11
CA ALA A 369 22.95 -21.66 -44.91
C ALA A 369 22.15 -22.28 -46.06
N ARG A 370 20.97 -21.76 -46.31
CA ARG A 370 20.61 -21.21 -47.65
C ARG A 370 19.48 -20.16 -47.53
N SER A 371 19.81 -19.08 -48.10
CA SER A 371 19.09 -17.94 -48.59
C SER A 371 18.02 -18.25 -49.65
N SER A 372 16.97 -17.47 -49.66
CA SER A 372 16.29 -16.89 -50.86
C SER A 372 15.21 -15.93 -50.34
N SER A 373 15.36 -14.64 -50.40
CA SER A 373 15.22 -13.61 -51.45
C SER A 373 13.87 -13.74 -52.21
N SER A 374 13.04 -12.75 -52.05
CA SER A 374 12.45 -11.87 -53.08
C SER A 374 11.17 -11.20 -52.51
N ALA A 375 11.17 -9.98 -52.49
CA ALA A 375 10.93 -8.86 -53.37
C ALA A 375 9.57 -8.21 -53.07
N ALA A 376 9.65 -6.95 -52.70
CA ALA A 376 8.56 -5.99 -52.76
C ALA A 376 8.19 -5.65 -54.21
N PRO A 377 7.03 -5.05 -54.44
CA PRO A 377 7.02 -3.91 -55.32
C PRO A 377 6.33 -2.67 -54.71
N SER A 378 7.04 -1.58 -54.93
CA SER A 378 6.62 -0.20 -54.85
C SER A 378 5.81 0.19 -56.07
N SER A 379 4.87 1.12 -55.88
CA SER A 379 4.60 2.29 -56.75
C SER A 379 3.30 2.96 -56.32
N SER A 380 3.36 4.15 -55.81
CA SER A 380 3.33 5.50 -56.46
C SER A 380 2.02 5.80 -57.19
N ALA A 381 1.30 6.79 -56.71
CA ALA A 381 1.05 8.03 -57.45
C ALA A 381 0.14 9.00 -56.66
N ALA A 382 0.63 10.20 -56.61
CA ALA A 382 -0.01 11.42 -56.16
C ALA A 382 -1.03 11.92 -57.22
N ARG A 383 -2.04 12.68 -56.76
CA ARG A 383 -2.50 13.97 -57.37
C ARG A 383 -3.51 14.62 -56.45
N SER A 384 -3.23 15.68 -55.92
CA SER A 384 -3.55 17.12 -55.93
C SER A 384 -4.80 17.54 -56.66
N SER A 385 -5.60 18.36 -55.98
CA SER A 385 -6.12 19.70 -56.33
C SER A 385 -7.35 20.01 -55.48
N SER A 386 -7.30 20.98 -54.66
CA SER A 386 -7.45 22.43 -54.73
C SER A 386 -8.92 22.89 -54.68
N SER A 387 -9.12 23.76 -53.72
CA SER A 387 -9.83 25.05 -53.70
C SER A 387 -11.31 25.08 -53.37
N ALA A 388 -11.63 25.82 -52.42
CA ALA A 388 -12.19 27.14 -52.31
C ALA A 388 -13.31 27.25 -51.28
N ALA A 389 -13.15 28.13 -50.33
CA ALA A 389 -14.25 28.76 -49.59
C ALA A 389 -14.98 29.77 -50.45
N PRO A 390 -16.22 30.14 -50.14
CA PRO A 390 -16.38 31.46 -49.57
C PRO A 390 -17.44 31.62 -48.47
N SER A 391 -17.20 32.71 -47.78
CA SER A 391 -17.90 33.45 -46.74
C SER A 391 -19.37 33.73 -46.95
N SER A 392 -20.13 33.87 -45.88
CA SER A 392 -20.79 35.08 -45.36
C SER A 392 -22.20 34.86 -44.80
N SER A 393 -22.35 35.29 -43.57
CA SER A 393 -23.33 36.20 -42.97
C SER A 393 -24.79 35.80 -42.78
N ALA A 394 -25.19 36.10 -41.55
CA ALA A 394 -26.47 36.64 -41.07
C ALA A 394 -27.28 35.74 -40.13
N ALA A 395 -27.35 36.14 -38.86
CA ALA A 395 -28.52 35.91 -38.00
C ALA A 395 -29.69 36.80 -38.47
N PRO A 396 -30.99 36.58 -38.11
CA PRO A 396 -31.42 36.69 -36.70
C PRO A 396 -32.62 35.80 -36.25
N SER A 397 -32.80 35.78 -34.95
CA SER A 397 -34.01 35.81 -34.09
C SER A 397 -35.10 34.74 -34.14
N SER A 398 -35.31 34.22 -32.94
CA SER A 398 -36.54 34.03 -32.15
C SER A 398 -37.49 32.87 -32.42
N SER A 399 -37.78 32.25 -31.31
CA SER A 399 -39.04 31.75 -30.74
C SER A 399 -39.27 30.24 -30.67
N SER A 400 -39.31 29.83 -29.41
CA SER A 400 -40.28 28.94 -28.72
C SER A 400 -40.67 27.57 -29.28
N ALA A 401 -40.60 26.66 -28.35
CA ALA A 401 -41.55 25.60 -28.00
C ALA A 401 -41.20 24.14 -28.34
N ALA A 402 -40.95 23.44 -27.25
CA ALA A 402 -41.51 22.14 -26.85
C ALA A 402 -41.30 20.85 -27.65
N ARG A 403 -40.79 19.91 -26.84
CA ARG A 403 -41.07 18.48 -26.75
C ARG A 403 -40.36 17.49 -27.68
N SER A 404 -39.83 16.60 -26.93
CA SER A 404 -39.77 15.11 -26.96
C SER A 404 -38.53 14.44 -27.56
N SER A 405 -37.91 13.75 -26.63
CA SER A 405 -37.32 12.40 -26.74
C SER A 405 -36.65 11.95 -28.04
N SER A 406 -35.36 11.66 -27.97
CA SER A 406 -34.78 10.37 -28.40
C SER A 406 -33.30 10.32 -28.09
N ALA A 407 -32.86 9.14 -27.65
CA ALA A 407 -31.53 8.73 -27.23
C ALA A 407 -30.46 8.93 -28.31
N ALA A 408 -29.30 9.41 -27.91
CA ALA A 408 -28.08 9.26 -28.69
C ALA A 408 -26.97 8.76 -27.78
N LEU A 409 -26.46 7.60 -28.14
CA LEU A 409 -25.28 6.93 -27.60
C LEU A 409 -24.08 7.86 -27.70
N ILE A 410 -23.46 8.10 -26.54
CA ILE A 410 -22.11 8.63 -26.48
C ILE A 410 -21.24 7.56 -25.84
N SER A 411 -20.32 7.04 -26.64
CA SER A 411 -19.23 6.20 -26.21
C SER A 411 -18.31 6.98 -25.26
N SER A 412 -18.37 6.69 -23.98
CA SER A 412 -17.40 7.18 -23.02
C SER A 412 -16.27 6.16 -22.91
N SER A 413 -15.06 6.60 -23.20
CA SER A 413 -13.84 5.91 -22.85
C SER A 413 -13.77 5.76 -21.33
N ALA A 414 -13.87 4.53 -20.85
CA ALA A 414 -13.78 4.20 -19.43
C ALA A 414 -12.38 4.49 -18.92
N ALA A 415 -12.29 5.32 -17.91
CA ALA A 415 -11.15 5.31 -17.00
C ALA A 415 -11.13 3.95 -16.25
N PRO A 416 -9.96 3.38 -15.94
CA PRO A 416 -9.90 2.10 -15.26
C PRO A 416 -10.48 2.23 -13.85
N SER A 417 -11.48 1.44 -13.57
CA SER A 417 -12.06 1.31 -12.24
C SER A 417 -11.01 0.75 -11.28
N SER A 418 -10.63 1.51 -10.27
CA SER A 418 -9.79 1.08 -9.17
C SER A 418 -10.60 0.29 -8.14
N SER A 419 -11.22 -0.80 -8.53
CA SER A 419 -11.89 -1.72 -7.61
C SER A 419 -11.68 -3.17 -8.03
N ALA A 420 -10.44 -3.52 -8.30
CA ALA A 420 -10.02 -4.90 -8.20
C ALA A 420 -9.01 -4.95 -7.06
N ALA A 421 -9.36 -5.64 -5.99
CA ALA A 421 -8.35 -6.18 -5.11
C ALA A 421 -7.32 -6.89 -5.99
N PRO A 422 -6.03 -6.62 -5.83
CA PRO A 422 -5.03 -7.26 -6.67
C PRO A 422 -5.13 -8.76 -6.44
N SER A 423 -5.35 -9.52 -7.49
CA SER A 423 -5.01 -10.93 -7.48
C SER A 423 -3.49 -11.01 -7.48
N SER A 424 -2.90 -10.77 -6.32
CA SER A 424 -1.47 -10.87 -6.13
C SER A 424 -1.12 -12.34 -5.92
N SER A 425 -0.60 -12.97 -6.95
CA SER A 425 0.20 -14.17 -6.79
C SER A 425 1.58 -13.73 -6.33
N PHE A 426 1.88 -13.95 -5.06
CA PHE A 426 3.22 -13.72 -4.52
C PHE A 426 4.05 -14.98 -4.71
N ALA A 427 5.23 -14.85 -5.28
CA ALA A 427 6.28 -15.86 -5.23
C ALA A 427 7.14 -15.68 -3.98
#